data_1767c7ba816f90a766cfb0d5339c0f21
#
_entry.id   1767c7ba816f90a766cfb0d5339c0f21
#
_cell.length_a   1.000
_cell.length_b   1.000
_cell.length_c   1.000
_cell.angle_alpha   90.00
_cell.angle_beta   90.00
_cell.angle_gamma   90.00
#
_symmetry.space_group_name_H-M   'P 1'
#
loop_
_entity.id
_entity.type
_entity.pdbx_description
1 polymer ?
#
loop_
_entity_poly.entity_id
_entity_poly.type
_entity_poly.pdbx_seq_one_letter_code
_entity_poly.pdbx_strand_id
1 'polypeptide(L)'
;MVVEFLSFRVPVEERDRWLDIEAEHWTAFLQTKQGFVRKEVWVNADDPEAVTAVIWWESLDHWRSIPQAELDAVIQRMGPHERSATLTTFDVARVAE
;
A
#
# COMPACT_ATOMS: atom_id res chain seq x y z
N MET A 1 4.68 6.73 15.08
CA MET A 1 4.45 5.85 13.91
C MET A 1 3.21 6.33 13.16
N VAL A 2 3.29 6.35 11.85
CA VAL A 2 2.22 6.80 10.99
C VAL A 2 1.77 5.65 10.09
N VAL A 3 0.48 5.63 9.72
CA VAL A 3 -0.10 4.60 8.86
C VAL A 3 -0.65 5.24 7.59
N GLU A 4 -0.22 4.71 6.47
CA GLU A 4 -0.74 5.00 5.14
C GLU A 4 -1.81 3.95 4.83
N PHE A 5 -3.06 4.39 4.69
CA PHE A 5 -4.22 3.51 4.53
C PHE A 5 -4.83 3.77 3.15
N LEU A 6 -4.75 2.79 2.26
CA LEU A 6 -5.14 2.90 0.86
C LEU A 6 -6.29 1.95 0.56
N SER A 7 -7.40 2.49 0.08
CA SER A 7 -8.57 1.70 -0.30
C SER A 7 -8.72 1.62 -1.81
N PHE A 8 -8.87 0.39 -2.30
CA PHE A 8 -9.03 0.07 -3.73
C PHE A 8 -10.29 -0.74 -3.96
N ARG A 9 -10.75 -0.73 -5.20
CA ARG A 9 -11.72 -1.71 -5.69
C ARG A 9 -11.07 -2.54 -6.78
N VAL A 10 -11.11 -3.86 -6.62
CA VAL A 10 -10.53 -4.82 -7.57
C VAL A 10 -11.57 -5.89 -7.85
N PRO A 11 -11.98 -6.11 -9.12
CA PRO A 11 -12.92 -7.18 -9.46
C PRO A 11 -12.45 -8.51 -8.89
N VAL A 12 -13.37 -9.29 -8.33
CA VAL A 12 -13.02 -10.52 -7.61
C VAL A 12 -12.26 -11.53 -8.48
N GLU A 13 -12.59 -11.59 -9.76
CA GLU A 13 -11.95 -12.49 -10.72
C GLU A 13 -10.51 -12.08 -11.07
N GLU A 14 -10.14 -10.83 -10.81
CA GLU A 14 -8.79 -10.30 -11.05
C GLU A 14 -7.97 -10.18 -9.77
N ARG A 15 -8.61 -10.27 -8.61
CA ARG A 15 -8.03 -9.88 -7.33
C ARG A 15 -6.74 -10.62 -6.99
N ASP A 16 -6.74 -11.94 -7.06
CA ASP A 16 -5.56 -12.71 -6.62
C ASP A 16 -4.36 -12.43 -7.51
N ARG A 17 -4.55 -12.31 -8.81
CA ARG A 17 -3.49 -11.94 -9.73
C ARG A 17 -3.01 -10.51 -9.48
N TRP A 18 -3.92 -9.57 -9.25
CA TRP A 18 -3.58 -8.19 -8.96
C TRP A 18 -2.77 -8.08 -7.66
N LEU A 19 -3.13 -8.85 -6.63
CA LEU A 19 -2.39 -8.88 -5.37
C LEU A 19 -0.94 -9.34 -5.57
N ASP A 20 -0.71 -10.34 -6.42
CA ASP A 20 0.64 -10.81 -6.72
C ASP A 20 1.46 -9.75 -7.46
N ILE A 21 0.86 -9.07 -8.43
CA ILE A 21 1.52 -8.00 -9.20
C ILE A 21 1.83 -6.80 -8.29
N GLU A 22 0.89 -6.42 -7.45
CA GLU A 22 1.06 -5.34 -6.49
C GLU A 22 2.20 -5.64 -5.51
N ALA A 23 2.26 -6.88 -5.01
CA ALA A 23 3.33 -7.31 -4.11
C ALA A 23 4.70 -7.28 -4.79
N GLU A 24 4.78 -7.74 -6.05
CA GLU A 24 6.03 -7.76 -6.81
C GLU A 24 6.61 -6.36 -7.04
N HIS A 25 5.75 -5.37 -7.27
CA HIS A 25 6.19 -4.02 -7.58
C HIS A 25 6.12 -3.08 -6.37
N TRP A 26 4.94 -2.87 -5.80
CA TRP A 26 4.77 -1.91 -4.71
C TRP A 26 5.37 -2.40 -3.39
N THR A 27 5.01 -3.60 -2.95
CA THR A 27 5.49 -4.12 -1.66
C THR A 27 7.01 -4.26 -1.66
N ALA A 28 7.56 -4.87 -2.70
CA ALA A 28 9.01 -5.04 -2.83
C ALA A 28 9.75 -3.70 -2.83
N PHE A 29 9.22 -2.68 -3.50
CA PHE A 29 9.78 -1.34 -3.50
C PHE A 29 9.75 -0.70 -2.11
N LEU A 30 8.59 -0.70 -1.46
CA LEU A 30 8.41 -0.06 -0.16
C LEU A 30 9.30 -0.69 0.92
N GLN A 31 9.49 -2.00 0.87
CA GLN A 31 10.36 -2.73 1.81
C GLN A 31 11.81 -2.26 1.76
N THR A 32 12.25 -1.63 0.68
CA THR A 32 13.61 -1.10 0.56
C THR A 32 13.77 0.28 1.18
N LYS A 33 12.69 0.93 1.60
CA LYS A 33 12.73 2.33 2.03
C LYS A 33 13.00 2.47 3.51
N GLN A 34 13.80 3.48 3.85
CA GLN A 34 14.10 3.80 5.24
C GLN A 34 12.80 4.21 5.96
N GLY A 35 12.61 3.68 7.15
CA GLY A 35 11.42 3.96 7.97
C GLY A 35 10.23 3.06 7.66
N PHE A 36 10.32 2.19 6.67
CA PHE A 36 9.28 1.18 6.44
C PHE A 36 9.26 0.22 7.63
N VAL A 37 8.08 -0.01 8.20
CA VAL A 37 7.90 -0.92 9.34
C VAL A 37 7.28 -2.22 8.88
N ARG A 38 6.10 -2.15 8.26
CA ARG A 38 5.41 -3.32 7.71
C ARG A 38 4.29 -2.89 6.78
N LYS A 39 3.79 -3.86 6.03
CA LYS A 39 2.61 -3.70 5.18
C LYS A 39 1.71 -4.91 5.35
N GLU A 40 0.41 -4.64 5.41
CA GLU A 40 -0.62 -5.68 5.34
C GLU A 40 -1.58 -5.33 4.22
N VAL A 41 -2.15 -6.34 3.60
CA VAL A 41 -3.21 -6.16 2.61
C VAL A 41 -4.42 -6.92 3.11
N TRP A 42 -5.54 -6.21 3.21
CA TRP A 42 -6.78 -6.74 3.74
C TRP A 42 -7.83 -6.83 2.64
N VAL A 43 -8.61 -7.90 2.68
CA VAL A 43 -9.82 -8.03 1.86
C VAL A 43 -11.02 -7.96 2.79
N ASN A 44 -11.97 -7.10 2.47
CA ASN A 44 -13.18 -6.95 3.28
C ASN A 44 -13.98 -8.26 3.27
N ALA A 45 -14.33 -8.76 4.48
CA ALA A 45 -15.03 -10.03 4.61
C ALA A 45 -16.43 -10.02 3.99
N ASP A 46 -17.07 -8.84 3.94
CA ASP A 46 -18.42 -8.68 3.42
C ASP A 46 -18.45 -8.13 1.98
N ASP A 47 -17.31 -7.67 1.47
CA ASP A 47 -17.19 -7.12 0.11
C ASP A 47 -15.85 -7.57 -0.49
N PRO A 48 -15.83 -8.67 -1.23
CA PRO A 48 -14.59 -9.26 -1.72
C PRO A 48 -13.85 -8.41 -2.75
N GLU A 49 -14.46 -7.34 -3.27
CA GLU A 49 -13.82 -6.39 -4.18
C GLU A 49 -13.19 -5.19 -3.47
N ALA A 50 -13.50 -5.00 -2.19
CA ALA A 50 -12.89 -3.95 -1.41
C ALA A 50 -11.57 -4.44 -0.79
N VAL A 51 -10.46 -3.89 -1.29
CA VAL A 51 -9.10 -4.25 -0.89
C VAL A 51 -8.44 -3.05 -0.24
N THR A 52 -7.75 -3.26 0.87
CA THR A 52 -7.07 -2.20 1.59
C THR A 52 -5.60 -2.55 1.78
N ALA A 53 -4.71 -1.65 1.38
CA ALA A 53 -3.29 -1.74 1.70
C ALA A 53 -3.01 -0.84 2.90
N VAL A 54 -2.37 -1.39 3.92
CA VAL A 54 -2.06 -0.70 5.17
C VAL A 54 -0.55 -0.76 5.37
N ILE A 55 0.08 0.41 5.41
CA ILE A 55 1.53 0.52 5.48
C ILE A 55 1.92 1.34 6.70
N TRP A 56 2.75 0.77 7.57
CA TRP A 56 3.27 1.43 8.77
C TRP A 56 4.64 2.02 8.47
N TRP A 57 4.81 3.29 8.82
CA TRP A 57 6.06 4.03 8.70
C TRP A 57 6.52 4.51 10.08
N GLU A 58 7.83 4.54 10.33
CA GLU A 58 8.38 5.07 11.58
C GLU A 58 7.95 6.52 11.81
N SER A 59 7.89 7.32 10.74
CA SER A 59 7.45 8.71 10.80
C SER A 59 6.87 9.16 9.47
N LEU A 60 6.14 10.26 9.50
CA LEU A 60 5.61 10.92 8.31
C LEU A 60 6.76 11.38 7.39
N ASP A 61 7.86 11.87 7.98
CA ASP A 61 9.01 12.34 7.22
C ASP A 61 9.66 11.22 6.42
N HIS A 62 9.78 10.01 6.99
CA HIS A 62 10.29 8.85 6.26
C HIS A 62 9.42 8.56 5.03
N TRP A 63 8.12 8.49 5.21
CA TRP A 63 7.22 8.24 4.10
C TRP A 63 7.33 9.32 3.03
N ARG A 64 7.29 10.59 3.44
CA ARG A 64 7.32 11.72 2.50
C ARG A 64 8.68 11.96 1.87
N SER A 65 9.73 11.32 2.36
CA SER A 65 11.06 11.45 1.79
C SER A 65 11.26 10.61 0.52
N ILE A 66 10.31 9.74 0.18
CA ILE A 66 10.42 8.94 -1.05
C ILE A 66 10.33 9.88 -2.26
N PRO A 67 11.37 9.89 -3.12
CA PRO A 67 11.34 10.75 -4.30
C PRO A 67 10.19 10.41 -5.24
N GLN A 68 9.52 11.44 -5.77
CA GLN A 68 8.41 11.25 -6.69
C GLN A 68 8.82 10.43 -7.93
N ALA A 69 10.03 10.63 -8.42
CA ALA A 69 10.53 9.88 -9.58
C ALA A 69 10.58 8.37 -9.33
N GLU A 70 10.88 7.95 -8.09
CA GLU A 70 10.88 6.53 -7.74
C GLU A 70 9.45 5.96 -7.67
N LEU A 71 8.50 6.74 -7.14
CA LEU A 71 7.09 6.36 -7.14
C LEU A 71 6.56 6.25 -8.57
N ASP A 72 6.89 7.19 -9.43
CA ASP A 72 6.49 7.18 -10.84
C ASP A 72 7.06 5.95 -11.56
N ALA A 73 8.27 5.53 -11.23
CA ALA A 73 8.88 4.34 -11.82
C ALA A 73 8.12 3.07 -11.43
N VAL A 74 7.62 2.98 -10.19
CA VAL A 74 6.79 1.84 -9.76
C VAL A 74 5.45 1.85 -10.49
N ILE A 75 4.82 3.02 -10.61
CA ILE A 75 3.57 3.18 -11.35
C ILE A 75 3.74 2.71 -12.80
N GLN A 76 4.85 3.07 -13.44
CA GLN A 76 5.15 2.61 -14.79
C GLN A 76 5.28 1.08 -14.88
N ARG A 77 5.96 0.48 -13.89
CA ARG A 77 6.11 -0.99 -13.86
C ARG A 77 4.76 -1.69 -13.63
N MET A 78 3.88 -1.10 -12.84
CA MET A 78 2.51 -1.61 -12.67
C MET A 78 1.73 -1.56 -13.98
N GLY A 79 1.99 -0.55 -14.82
CA GLY A 79 1.34 -0.40 -16.12
C GLY A 79 -0.18 -0.40 -16.02
N PRO A 80 -0.87 -1.27 -16.78
CA PRO A 80 -2.34 -1.33 -16.76
C PRO A 80 -2.92 -1.84 -15.44
N HIS A 81 -2.08 -2.37 -14.55
CA HIS A 81 -2.51 -2.89 -13.24
C HIS A 81 -2.52 -1.82 -12.15
N GLU A 82 -1.96 -0.64 -12.42
CA GLU A 82 -2.03 0.46 -11.45
C GLU A 82 -3.47 0.91 -11.26
N ARG A 83 -3.87 1.08 -9.99
CA ARG A 83 -5.23 1.48 -9.63
C ARG A 83 -5.19 2.69 -8.72
N SER A 84 -6.16 3.57 -8.91
CA SER A 84 -6.37 4.70 -8.00
C SER A 84 -6.85 4.19 -6.64
N ALA A 85 -6.37 4.82 -5.59
CA ALA A 85 -6.74 4.51 -4.23
C ALA A 85 -7.25 5.77 -3.52
N THR A 86 -8.12 5.54 -2.53
CA THR A 86 -8.46 6.58 -1.57
C THR A 86 -7.45 6.48 -0.42
N LEU A 87 -6.72 7.56 -0.17
CA LEU A 87 -5.70 7.63 0.87
C LEU A 87 -6.27 8.26 2.14
N THR A 88 -6.05 7.59 3.27
CA THR A 88 -6.25 8.17 4.60
C THR A 88 -4.96 7.95 5.39
N THR A 89 -4.55 8.96 6.14
CA THR A 89 -3.36 8.90 6.99
C THR A 89 -3.77 8.88 8.45
N PHE A 90 -3.19 7.97 9.22
CA PHE A 90 -3.45 7.85 10.66
C PHE A 90 -2.14 7.92 11.43
N ASP A 91 -2.21 8.47 12.64
CA ASP A 91 -1.16 8.30 13.62
C ASP A 91 -1.52 7.13 14.54
N VAL A 92 -0.54 6.31 14.88
CA VAL A 92 -0.75 5.25 15.86
C VAL A 92 -0.75 5.88 17.26
N ALA A 93 -1.92 5.92 17.90
CA ALA A 93 -2.04 6.51 19.22
C ALA A 93 -1.55 5.58 20.32
N ARG A 94 -1.84 4.28 20.20
CA ARG A 94 -1.44 3.24 21.17
C ARG A 94 -1.34 1.89 20.50
N VAL A 95 -0.45 1.07 21.01
CA VAL A 95 -0.34 -0.35 20.64
C VAL A 95 -0.56 -1.17 21.92
N ALA A 96 -1.46 -2.15 21.85
CA ALA A 96 -1.67 -3.14 22.90
C ALA A 96 -1.41 -4.53 22.31
N GLU A 97 -0.71 -5.35 23.06
CA GLU A 97 -0.36 -6.70 22.62
C GLU A 97 -0.81 -7.74 23.65
#